data_c28658f6290be9bf81b55f4291be5c94
#
_entry.id   c28658f6290be9bf81b55f4291be5c94
#
_cell.length_a   1.000
_cell.length_b   1.000
_cell.length_c   1.000
_cell.angle_alpha   90.00
_cell.angle_beta   90.00
_cell.angle_gamma   90.00
#
_symmetry.space_group_name_H-M   'P 1'
#
loop_
_entity.id
_entity.type
_entity.pdbx_description
1 polymer ?
#
loop_
_entity_poly.entity_id
_entity_poly.type
_entity_poly.pdbx_seq_one_letter_code
_entity_poly.pdbx_strand_id
1 'polypeptide(L)'
;QIEKIMLLITPDIVVITGHDAFVGTDKTKVDNYENSEYFIKTIRAIRKHFGFDEVIIIAGACESHFEALIASGANFASSPKRINTHTYDPAVVAIKAATTSINKTIDFENILKYIENGKDAIGGIETKGKMRLLF
;
A
#
# COMPACT_ATOMS: atom_id res chain seq x y z
N GLN A 1 19.34 -1.13 2.02
CA GLN A 1 19.14 -1.85 0.78
C GLN A 1 18.00 -1.26 -0.04
N ILE A 2 16.80 -1.17 0.53
CA ILE A 2 15.66 -0.57 -0.19
C ILE A 2 15.95 0.91 -0.51
N GLU A 3 16.60 1.63 0.37
CA GLU A 3 16.93 3.04 0.14
C GLU A 3 17.82 3.22 -1.07
N LYS A 4 18.84 2.37 -1.24
CA LYS A 4 19.73 2.42 -2.42
C LYS A 4 18.97 2.16 -3.71
N ILE A 5 18.09 1.15 -3.70
CA ILE A 5 17.29 0.81 -4.88
C ILE A 5 16.37 1.97 -5.24
N MET A 6 15.71 2.56 -4.25
CA MET A 6 14.80 3.68 -4.47
C MET A 6 15.52 4.90 -5.05
N LEU A 7 16.69 5.24 -4.52
CA LEU A 7 17.47 6.40 -5.01
C LEU A 7 18.03 6.17 -6.41
N LEU A 8 18.33 4.91 -6.76
CA LEU A 8 18.84 4.57 -8.08
C LEU A 8 17.74 4.54 -9.13
N ILE A 9 16.60 3.93 -8.83
CA ILE A 9 15.50 3.71 -9.79
C ILE A 9 14.51 4.88 -9.80
N THR A 10 14.28 5.51 -8.66
CA THR A 10 13.28 6.58 -8.47
C THR A 10 11.91 6.22 -9.04
N PRO A 11 11.27 5.11 -8.59
CA PRO A 11 10.00 4.68 -9.14
C PRO A 11 8.85 5.61 -8.72
N ASP A 12 7.78 5.61 -9.50
CA ASP A 12 6.55 6.35 -9.15
C ASP A 12 5.64 5.55 -8.22
N ILE A 13 5.69 4.23 -8.31
CA ILE A 13 4.82 3.33 -7.55
C ILE A 13 5.66 2.18 -6.99
N VAL A 14 5.49 1.91 -5.71
CA VAL A 14 6.15 0.78 -5.05
C VAL A 14 5.09 -0.12 -4.43
N VAL A 15 5.15 -1.40 -4.73
CA VAL A 15 4.28 -2.40 -4.14
C VAL A 15 5.11 -3.30 -3.23
N ILE A 16 4.75 -3.35 -1.96
CA ILE A 16 5.43 -4.17 -0.96
C ILE A 16 4.48 -5.27 -0.52
N THR A 17 4.77 -6.49 -0.92
CA THR A 17 3.93 -7.65 -0.62
C THR A 17 4.73 -8.74 0.08
N GLY A 18 4.02 -9.71 0.65
CA GLY A 18 4.62 -10.83 1.35
C GLY A 18 3.58 -11.60 2.14
N HIS A 19 3.99 -12.19 3.24
CA HIS A 19 3.10 -12.87 4.16
C HIS A 19 2.99 -12.11 5.47
N ASP A 20 1.80 -12.14 6.05
CA ASP A 20 1.56 -11.67 7.40
C ASP A 20 0.42 -12.47 8.02
N ALA A 21 0.34 -12.48 9.33
CA ALA A 21 -0.73 -13.14 10.06
C ALA A 21 -0.92 -12.45 11.40
N PHE A 22 -2.19 -12.29 11.77
CA PHE A 22 -2.56 -11.84 13.12
C PHE A 22 -2.57 -13.04 14.06
N VAL A 23 -1.70 -13.02 15.07
CA VAL A 23 -1.47 -14.16 15.97
C VAL A 23 -1.78 -13.86 17.43
N GLY A 24 -2.24 -12.66 17.73
CA GLY A 24 -2.56 -12.24 19.10
C GLY A 24 -4.06 -12.03 19.32
N THR A 25 -4.38 -11.32 20.37
CA THR A 25 -5.77 -10.97 20.71
C THR A 25 -6.06 -9.48 20.53
N ASP A 26 -5.01 -8.64 20.60
CA ASP A 26 -5.14 -7.19 20.46
C ASP A 26 -4.67 -6.74 19.08
N LYS A 27 -5.62 -6.40 18.20
CA LYS A 27 -5.35 -5.97 16.82
C LYS A 27 -4.59 -4.65 16.71
N THR A 28 -4.47 -3.90 17.80
CA THR A 28 -3.75 -2.61 17.78
C THR A 28 -2.26 -2.75 17.98
N LYS A 29 -1.77 -3.90 18.43
CA LYS A 29 -0.36 -4.13 18.72
C LYS A 29 0.36 -4.78 17.55
N VAL A 30 1.39 -4.11 17.04
CA VAL A 30 2.22 -4.62 15.94
C VAL A 30 2.87 -5.96 16.27
N ASP A 31 3.23 -6.18 17.54
CA ASP A 31 3.84 -7.43 17.99
C ASP A 31 2.94 -8.66 17.80
N ASN A 32 1.62 -8.46 17.65
CA ASN A 32 0.67 -9.54 17.41
C ASN A 32 0.56 -9.92 15.93
N TYR A 33 1.46 -9.40 15.09
CA TYR A 33 1.52 -9.73 13.67
C TYR A 33 2.89 -10.31 13.35
N GLU A 34 2.92 -11.35 12.51
CA GLU A 34 4.17 -12.03 12.18
C GLU A 34 5.17 -11.10 11.48
N ASN A 35 4.70 -10.33 10.50
CA ASN A 35 5.59 -9.59 9.62
C ASN A 35 5.24 -8.11 9.41
N SER A 36 4.19 -7.58 10.04
CA SER A 36 3.81 -6.17 9.85
C SER A 36 4.96 -5.20 10.16
N GLU A 37 5.78 -5.51 11.12
CA GLU A 37 6.94 -4.68 11.48
C GLU A 37 7.93 -4.51 10.33
N TYR A 38 8.12 -5.54 9.49
CA TYR A 38 9.01 -5.46 8.33
C TYR A 38 8.44 -4.56 7.25
N PHE A 39 7.13 -4.62 7.02
CA PHE A 39 6.45 -3.69 6.12
C PHE A 39 6.60 -2.25 6.61
N ILE A 40 6.41 -2.02 7.90
CA ILE A 40 6.54 -0.70 8.52
C ILE A 40 7.95 -0.14 8.31
N LYS A 41 8.97 -0.94 8.57
CA LYS A 41 10.36 -0.52 8.38
C LYS A 41 10.66 -0.14 6.94
N THR A 42 10.17 -0.92 5.99
CA THR A 42 10.37 -0.65 4.57
C THR A 42 9.67 0.64 4.14
N ILE A 43 8.42 0.83 4.56
CA ILE A 43 7.66 2.05 4.26
C ILE A 43 8.38 3.28 4.82
N ARG A 44 8.81 3.22 6.05
CA ARG A 44 9.52 4.33 6.69
C ARG A 44 10.84 4.65 6.00
N ALA A 45 11.58 3.63 5.57
CA ALA A 45 12.82 3.82 4.83
C ALA A 45 12.58 4.56 3.52
N ILE A 46 11.51 4.23 2.80
CA ILE A 46 11.14 4.93 1.56
C ILE A 46 10.73 6.37 1.87
N ARG A 47 9.86 6.58 2.86
CA ARG A 47 9.35 7.92 3.20
C ARG A 47 10.42 8.86 3.76
N LYS A 48 11.53 8.32 4.21
CA LYS A 48 12.67 9.12 4.63
C LYS A 48 13.22 9.99 3.48
N HIS A 49 13.08 9.53 2.24
CA HIS A 49 13.62 10.18 1.06
C HIS A 49 12.55 10.66 0.07
N PHE A 50 11.34 10.14 0.14
CA PHE A 50 10.30 10.40 -0.85
C PHE A 50 8.97 10.75 -0.19
N GLY A 51 8.36 11.85 -0.61
CA GLY A 51 7.05 12.28 -0.10
C GLY A 51 5.89 11.55 -0.76
N PHE A 52 4.68 11.81 -0.26
CA PHE A 52 3.45 11.20 -0.77
C PHE A 52 3.17 11.57 -2.24
N ASP A 53 3.60 12.77 -2.67
CA ASP A 53 3.41 13.22 -4.04
C ASP A 53 4.47 12.66 -5.00
N GLU A 54 5.56 12.13 -4.47
CA GLU A 54 6.65 11.59 -5.28
C GLU A 54 6.48 10.10 -5.55
N VAL A 55 6.10 9.33 -4.53
CA VAL A 55 5.98 7.88 -4.63
C VAL A 55 4.68 7.41 -3.99
N ILE A 56 3.92 6.61 -4.71
CA ILE A 56 2.77 5.89 -4.16
C ILE A 56 3.27 4.56 -3.58
N ILE A 57 2.98 4.31 -2.31
CA ILE A 57 3.31 3.04 -1.65
C ILE A 57 2.04 2.25 -1.41
N ILE A 58 2.02 1.02 -1.90
CA ILE A 58 0.94 0.06 -1.70
C ILE A 58 1.55 -1.11 -0.93
N ALA A 59 1.06 -1.40 0.27
CA ALA A 59 1.74 -2.34 1.15
C ALA A 59 0.78 -3.30 1.85
N GLY A 60 1.31 -4.45 2.23
CA GLY A 60 0.62 -5.37 3.11
C GLY A 60 0.37 -6.74 2.51
N ALA A 61 -0.24 -7.56 3.32
CA ALA A 61 -0.57 -8.94 3.02
C ALA A 61 -1.86 -9.31 3.76
N CYS A 62 -2.23 -10.59 3.71
CA CYS A 62 -3.37 -11.08 4.49
C CYS A 62 -3.16 -10.77 5.97
N GLU A 63 -4.19 -10.31 6.64
CA GLU A 63 -4.20 -10.09 8.09
C GLU A 63 -3.14 -9.10 8.62
N SER A 64 -2.54 -8.27 7.78
CA SER A 64 -1.55 -7.30 8.25
C SER A 64 -2.19 -6.14 9.05
N HIS A 65 -1.36 -5.45 9.82
CA HIS A 65 -1.80 -4.34 10.66
C HIS A 65 -2.03 -3.08 9.79
N PHE A 66 -3.22 -2.99 9.21
CA PHE A 66 -3.59 -1.95 8.26
C PHE A 66 -3.28 -0.53 8.77
N GLU A 67 -3.77 -0.20 9.98
CA GLU A 67 -3.63 1.14 10.54
C GLU A 67 -2.17 1.56 10.70
N ALA A 68 -1.31 0.62 11.12
CA ALA A 68 0.11 0.89 11.28
C ALA A 68 0.80 1.10 9.94
N LEU A 69 0.40 0.35 8.90
CA LEU A 69 0.95 0.52 7.56
C LEU A 69 0.60 1.91 7.01
N ILE A 70 -0.64 2.34 7.16
CA ILE A 70 -1.07 3.67 6.73
C ILE A 70 -0.34 4.75 7.55
N ALA A 71 -0.27 4.59 8.87
CA ALA A 71 0.42 5.54 9.74
C ALA A 71 1.92 5.65 9.43
N SER A 72 2.52 4.58 8.90
CA SER A 72 3.93 4.57 8.52
C SER A 72 4.21 5.27 7.19
N GLY A 73 3.18 5.51 6.38
CA GLY A 73 3.32 6.26 5.15
C GLY A 73 2.85 5.56 3.88
N ALA A 74 2.16 4.41 3.98
CA ALA A 74 1.55 3.79 2.82
C ALA A 74 0.35 4.62 2.33
N ASN A 75 0.17 4.69 1.02
CA ASN A 75 -1.01 5.31 0.42
C ASN A 75 -2.19 4.35 0.45
N PHE A 76 -1.91 3.07 0.20
CA PHE A 76 -2.90 1.99 0.24
C PHE A 76 -2.32 0.81 0.99
N ALA A 77 -3.16 0.11 1.73
CA ALA A 77 -2.72 -1.05 2.49
C ALA A 77 -3.79 -2.13 2.49
N SER A 78 -3.33 -3.38 2.65
CA SER A 78 -4.20 -4.55 2.68
C SER A 78 -4.81 -4.77 4.05
N SER A 79 -5.96 -5.39 4.03
CA SER A 79 -6.57 -6.06 5.17
C SER A 79 -7.05 -5.18 6.32
N PRO A 80 -7.86 -4.11 6.04
CA PRO A 80 -8.45 -3.33 7.13
C PRO A 80 -9.23 -4.19 8.13
N LYS A 81 -9.83 -5.29 7.66
CA LYS A 81 -10.61 -6.23 8.49
C LYS A 81 -9.81 -7.47 8.90
N ARG A 82 -8.51 -7.51 8.67
CA ARG A 82 -7.63 -8.66 8.99
C ARG A 82 -8.10 -9.95 8.33
N ILE A 83 -8.57 -9.86 7.10
CA ILE A 83 -9.03 -11.01 6.31
C ILE A 83 -7.96 -11.43 5.30
N ASN A 84 -8.15 -12.61 4.72
CA ASN A 84 -7.34 -13.04 3.59
C ASN A 84 -7.67 -12.18 2.38
N THR A 85 -6.64 -11.68 1.72
CA THR A 85 -6.77 -10.85 0.53
C THR A 85 -6.26 -11.62 -0.68
N HIS A 86 -6.75 -11.24 -1.86
CA HIS A 86 -6.29 -11.85 -3.09
C HIS A 86 -4.89 -11.32 -3.44
N THR A 87 -4.05 -12.18 -3.99
CA THR A 87 -2.68 -11.80 -4.41
C THR A 87 -2.68 -10.66 -5.42
N TYR A 88 -3.74 -10.55 -6.23
CA TYR A 88 -3.86 -9.51 -7.24
C TYR A 88 -4.33 -8.16 -6.70
N ASP A 89 -4.84 -8.09 -5.48
CA ASP A 89 -5.41 -6.85 -4.96
C ASP A 89 -4.44 -5.67 -5.00
N PRO A 90 -3.18 -5.80 -4.56
CA PRO A 90 -2.22 -4.71 -4.69
C PRO A 90 -1.93 -4.33 -6.14
N ALA A 91 -1.92 -5.30 -7.05
CA ALA A 91 -1.68 -5.04 -8.47
C ALA A 91 -2.84 -4.24 -9.09
N VAL A 92 -4.08 -4.52 -8.70
CA VAL A 92 -5.26 -3.76 -9.16
C VAL A 92 -5.09 -2.30 -8.77
N VAL A 93 -4.69 -2.03 -7.52
CA VAL A 93 -4.46 -0.66 -7.05
C VAL A 93 -3.32 -0.01 -7.84
N ALA A 94 -2.22 -0.73 -8.05
CA ALA A 94 -1.08 -0.20 -8.80
C ALA A 94 -1.44 0.16 -10.25
N ILE A 95 -2.23 -0.67 -10.92
CA ILE A 95 -2.70 -0.40 -12.28
C ILE A 95 -3.56 0.87 -12.29
N LYS A 96 -4.46 1.00 -11.34
CA LYS A 96 -5.32 2.19 -11.28
C LYS A 96 -4.50 3.46 -11.00
N ALA A 97 -3.50 3.38 -10.14
CA ALA A 97 -2.58 4.48 -9.87
C ALA A 97 -1.80 4.87 -11.12
N ALA A 98 -1.32 3.89 -11.87
CA ALA A 98 -0.54 4.10 -13.08
C ALA A 98 -1.38 4.65 -14.24
N THR A 99 -2.68 4.39 -14.26
CA THR A 99 -3.58 4.79 -15.34
C THR A 99 -4.47 5.98 -14.99
N THR A 100 -4.36 6.51 -13.79
CA THR A 100 -5.05 7.74 -13.39
C THR A 100 -4.12 8.93 -13.61
N SER A 101 -4.63 10.00 -14.24
CA SER A 101 -3.85 11.21 -14.51
C SER A 101 -3.22 11.76 -13.22
N ILE A 102 -2.02 12.31 -13.35
CA ILE A 102 -1.29 12.94 -12.24
C ILE A 102 -2.07 14.12 -11.64
N ASN A 103 -3.01 14.67 -12.40
CA ASN A 103 -3.85 15.80 -11.95
C ASN A 103 -5.16 15.36 -11.32
N LYS A 104 -5.45 14.07 -11.29
CA LYS A 104 -6.72 13.54 -10.79
C LYS A 104 -6.52 12.63 -9.60
N THR A 105 -7.45 12.68 -8.67
CA THR A 105 -7.49 11.74 -7.55
C THR A 105 -7.87 10.35 -8.06
N ILE A 106 -7.20 9.33 -7.56
CA ILE A 106 -7.50 7.94 -7.89
C ILE A 106 -8.90 7.61 -7.38
N ASP A 107 -9.74 7.06 -8.28
CA ASP A 107 -11.11 6.67 -7.96
C ASP A 107 -11.11 5.34 -7.20
N PHE A 108 -11.06 5.42 -5.87
CA PHE A 108 -10.99 4.25 -5.00
C PHE A 108 -12.25 3.38 -5.10
N GLU A 109 -13.41 3.99 -5.26
CA GLU A 109 -14.67 3.25 -5.43
C GLU A 109 -14.64 2.37 -6.67
N ASN A 110 -14.02 2.86 -7.75
CA ASN A 110 -13.85 2.07 -8.96
C ASN A 110 -12.89 0.90 -8.74
N ILE A 111 -11.83 1.10 -7.97
CA ILE A 111 -10.89 0.03 -7.60
C ILE A 111 -11.64 -1.11 -6.89
N LEU A 112 -12.51 -0.77 -5.95
CA LEU A 112 -13.21 -1.76 -5.13
C LEU A 112 -14.08 -2.72 -5.94
N LYS A 113 -14.53 -2.31 -7.13
CA LYS A 113 -15.31 -3.16 -8.03
C LYS A 113 -14.52 -4.36 -8.54
N TYR A 114 -13.19 -4.26 -8.58
CA TYR A 114 -12.31 -5.32 -9.09
C TYR A 114 -11.66 -6.13 -7.98
N ILE A 115 -12.02 -5.87 -6.72
CA ILE A 115 -11.47 -6.55 -5.56
C ILE A 115 -12.58 -7.37 -4.91
N GLU A 116 -12.35 -8.67 -4.76
CA GLU A 116 -13.36 -9.64 -4.31
C GLU A 116 -14.03 -9.22 -3.01
N ASN A 117 -13.26 -8.84 -2.01
CA ASN A 117 -13.79 -8.45 -0.69
C ASN A 117 -13.91 -6.93 -0.53
N GLY A 118 -13.70 -6.18 -1.60
CA GLY A 118 -13.89 -4.73 -1.63
C GLY A 118 -13.15 -4.00 -0.50
N LYS A 119 -13.86 -3.12 0.18
CA LYS A 119 -13.30 -2.28 1.24
C LYS A 119 -12.79 -3.06 2.47
N ASP A 120 -13.19 -4.33 2.61
CA ASP A 120 -12.69 -5.16 3.71
C ASP A 120 -11.29 -5.71 3.42
N ALA A 121 -10.91 -5.79 2.15
CA ALA A 121 -9.62 -6.30 1.71
C ALA A 121 -8.57 -5.21 1.56
N ILE A 122 -8.96 -4.00 1.20
CA ILE A 122 -8.01 -2.92 0.94
C ILE A 122 -8.58 -1.56 1.36
N GLY A 123 -7.72 -0.69 1.83
CA GLY A 123 -8.05 0.68 2.17
C GLY A 123 -6.89 1.61 1.83
N GLY A 124 -7.09 2.92 2.00
CA GLY A 124 -6.05 3.87 1.69
C GLY A 124 -6.45 5.31 1.96
N ILE A 125 -5.55 6.21 1.62
CA ILE A 125 -5.76 7.66 1.73
C ILE A 125 -6.00 8.24 0.33
N GLU A 126 -6.59 9.43 0.29
CA GLU A 126 -6.78 10.15 -0.97
C GLU A 126 -5.43 10.39 -1.64
N THR A 127 -5.30 9.93 -2.88
CA THR A 127 -4.03 9.92 -3.61
C THR A 127 -4.27 10.28 -5.08
N LYS A 128 -3.42 11.12 -5.64
CA LYS A 128 -3.45 11.42 -7.08
C LYS A 128 -2.72 10.33 -7.87
N GLY A 129 -3.12 10.16 -9.13
CA GLY A 129 -2.50 9.18 -10.02
C GLY A 129 -1.08 9.55 -10.43
N LYS A 130 -0.49 8.70 -11.24
CA LYS A 130 0.89 8.86 -11.72
C LYS A 130 1.02 8.94 -13.23
N MET A 131 -0.09 8.87 -13.95
CA MET A 131 -0.05 8.92 -15.42
C MET A 131 0.25 10.34 -15.90
N ARG A 132 1.28 10.46 -16.71
CA ARG A 132 1.66 11.71 -17.36
C ARG A 132 1.51 11.58 -18.86
N LEU A 133 1.06 12.65 -19.50
CA LEU A 133 1.02 12.73 -20.96
C LEU A 133 2.22 13.53 -21.45
N LEU A 134 2.74 13.16 -22.61
CA LEU A 134 3.94 13.83 -23.16
C LEU A 134 3.60 15.15 -23.89
N PHE A 135 2.33 15.46 -24.00
CA PHE A 135 1.89 16.68 -24.68
C PHE A 135 0.69 17.31 -24.03
#